data_83c7ad63805e7bc670d777c2de646c26
#
_entry.id   83c7ad63805e7bc670d777c2de646c26
#
_cell.length_a   1.000
_cell.length_b   1.000
_cell.length_c   1.000
_cell.angle_alpha   90.00
_cell.angle_beta   90.00
_cell.angle_gamma   90.00
#
_symmetry.space_group_name_H-M   'P 1'
#
loop_
_entity.id
_entity.type
_entity.pdbx_description
1 polymer ?
#
loop_
_entity_poly.entity_id
_entity_poly.type
_entity_poly.pdbx_seq_one_letter_code
_entity_poly.pdbx_strand_id
1 'polypeptide(L)'
;STNLPEGEKGRISVRVSPANPDYVFSIIESDQTALFRSTDRGESWEMLNKTQIIAERPFYFNLIVPDPVDTSRVYKPGLYLNVSEDGGRKFRGTSFAGGAIHPDFHALWISEKDNRYMYAGTDGGVYVSNDYGSSWRHFRNLPVAQFYKVSVDMEKPYNVYGGLQDNGSWSAPSRSYGGIRNHDWQEFGIGDGFSVHTDKEDHNIVYWQMQGGLFGQTDKRYQSMRLIAPMETAETGKLRFNW
;
A
#
# COMPACT_ATOMS: atom_id res chain seq x y z
N SER A 1 -13.01 -1.88 32.24
CA SER A 1 -12.29 -0.74 31.64
C SER A 1 -13.23 0.46 31.56
N THR A 2 -12.79 1.60 31.99
CA THR A 2 -13.55 2.85 31.96
C THR A 2 -13.16 3.70 30.74
N ASN A 3 -14.10 4.54 30.27
CA ASN A 3 -13.88 5.54 29.20
C ASN A 3 -13.63 4.97 27.78
N LEU A 4 -14.07 3.77 27.49
CA LEU A 4 -14.13 3.24 26.13
C LEU A 4 -15.47 3.62 25.44
N PRO A 5 -15.52 3.69 24.10
CA PRO A 5 -16.75 4.06 23.40
C PRO A 5 -17.87 3.05 23.68
N GLU A 6 -19.10 3.54 23.79
CA GLU A 6 -20.31 2.73 23.85
C GLU A 6 -20.80 2.35 22.45
N GLY A 7 -21.82 1.49 22.34
CA GLY A 7 -22.46 1.11 21.09
C GLY A 7 -21.70 0.03 20.30
N GLU A 8 -22.08 -0.10 19.03
CA GLU A 8 -21.48 -1.10 18.13
C GLU A 8 -20.02 -0.77 17.82
N LYS A 9 -19.22 -1.81 17.71
CA LYS A 9 -17.80 -1.72 17.42
C LYS A 9 -17.46 -2.65 16.26
N GLY A 10 -16.66 -2.14 15.33
CA GLY A 10 -16.05 -2.90 14.28
C GLY A 10 -14.69 -3.47 14.71
N ARG A 11 -13.68 -3.25 13.90
CA ARG A 11 -12.34 -3.77 14.15
C ARG A 11 -11.65 -3.05 15.33
N ILE A 12 -11.02 -3.83 16.19
CA ILE A 12 -10.24 -3.33 17.33
C ILE A 12 -8.81 -3.83 17.20
N SER A 13 -7.85 -2.94 17.33
CA SER A 13 -6.44 -3.29 17.49
C SER A 13 -5.98 -2.95 18.90
N VAL A 14 -5.10 -3.77 19.46
CA VAL A 14 -4.48 -3.52 20.77
C VAL A 14 -2.98 -3.75 20.64
N ARG A 15 -2.19 -2.83 21.20
CA ARG A 15 -0.72 -2.92 21.25
C ARG A 15 -0.22 -2.43 22.59
N VAL A 16 0.58 -3.27 23.25
CA VAL A 16 1.35 -2.89 24.43
C VAL A 16 2.63 -2.19 23.95
N SER A 17 3.01 -1.12 24.59
CA SER A 17 4.29 -0.44 24.31
C SER A 17 5.46 -1.26 24.86
N PRO A 18 6.44 -1.65 24.03
CA PRO A 18 7.62 -2.33 24.54
C PRO A 18 8.49 -1.44 25.42
N ALA A 19 8.50 -0.12 25.18
CA ALA A 19 9.25 0.85 25.97
C ALA A 19 8.68 1.06 27.39
N ASN A 20 7.37 0.85 27.56
CA ASN A 20 6.70 0.89 28.86
C ASN A 20 5.45 -0.02 28.84
N PRO A 21 5.48 -1.22 29.44
CA PRO A 21 4.36 -2.16 29.42
C PRO A 21 3.07 -1.69 30.11
N ASP A 22 3.11 -0.63 30.90
CA ASP A 22 1.91 -0.05 31.47
C ASP A 22 1.11 0.74 30.42
N TYR A 23 1.74 1.10 29.30
CA TYR A 23 1.09 1.80 28.19
C TYR A 23 0.53 0.80 27.19
N VAL A 24 -0.77 0.87 27.00
CA VAL A 24 -1.50 0.08 26.02
C VAL A 24 -2.23 1.03 25.07
N PHE A 25 -2.08 0.83 23.78
CA PHE A 25 -2.74 1.58 22.73
C PHE A 25 -3.83 0.75 22.08
N SER A 26 -4.96 1.36 21.76
CA SER A 26 -6.04 0.70 21.01
C SER A 26 -6.66 1.66 20.01
N ILE A 27 -6.83 1.23 18.75
CA ILE A 27 -7.73 1.88 17.81
C ILE A 27 -9.02 1.08 17.82
N ILE A 28 -10.14 1.76 18.09
CA ILE A 28 -11.46 1.15 18.15
C ILE A 28 -12.31 1.76 17.04
N GLU A 29 -12.70 0.93 16.09
CA GLU A 29 -13.69 1.29 15.08
C GLU A 29 -15.07 1.37 15.72
N SER A 30 -15.74 2.49 15.54
CA SER A 30 -17.09 2.79 16.04
C SER A 30 -17.64 4.00 15.28
N ASP A 31 -18.83 4.47 15.61
CA ASP A 31 -19.37 5.73 15.07
C ASP A 31 -18.43 6.93 15.29
N GLN A 32 -17.57 6.85 16.31
CA GLN A 32 -16.48 7.79 16.55
C GLN A 32 -15.16 7.04 16.71
N THR A 33 -14.68 6.49 15.59
CA THR A 33 -13.39 5.80 15.56
C THR A 33 -12.29 6.66 16.13
N ALA A 34 -11.54 6.13 17.10
CA ALA A 34 -10.50 6.87 17.80
C ALA A 34 -9.36 5.98 18.29
N LEU A 35 -8.22 6.62 18.52
CA LEU A 35 -7.07 6.07 19.25
C LEU A 35 -7.25 6.33 20.73
N PHE A 36 -7.14 5.28 21.51
CA PHE A 36 -7.15 5.28 22.98
C PHE A 36 -5.81 4.83 23.53
N ARG A 37 -5.44 5.32 24.70
CA ARG A 37 -4.29 4.87 25.47
C ARG A 37 -4.70 4.60 26.90
N SER A 38 -4.21 3.50 27.41
CA SER A 38 -4.13 3.24 28.87
C SER A 38 -2.69 3.48 29.34
N THR A 39 -2.55 3.90 30.59
CA THR A 39 -1.26 4.03 31.31
C THR A 39 -1.20 3.13 32.55
N ASP A 40 -2.19 2.23 32.69
CA ASP A 40 -2.42 1.35 33.83
C ASP A 40 -2.81 -0.07 33.38
N ARG A 41 -2.19 -0.56 32.29
CA ARG A 41 -2.37 -1.91 31.73
C ARG A 41 -3.80 -2.22 31.27
N GLY A 42 -4.56 -1.21 30.90
CA GLY A 42 -5.91 -1.38 30.36
C GLY A 42 -7.04 -1.23 31.39
N GLU A 43 -6.76 -0.84 32.62
CA GLU A 43 -7.80 -0.58 33.62
C GLU A 43 -8.62 0.66 33.26
N SER A 44 -7.94 1.75 32.90
CA SER A 44 -8.59 2.97 32.43
C SER A 44 -8.01 3.45 31.09
N TRP A 45 -8.81 4.20 30.33
CA TRP A 45 -8.47 4.63 28.99
C TRP A 45 -8.70 6.11 28.77
N GLU A 46 -7.77 6.75 28.09
CA GLU A 46 -7.86 8.12 27.61
C GLU A 46 -8.04 8.12 26.07
N MET A 47 -9.04 8.82 25.56
CA MET A 47 -9.15 9.06 24.12
C MET A 47 -8.11 10.12 23.70
N LEU A 48 -7.18 9.77 22.84
CA LEU A 48 -6.08 10.63 22.41
C LEU A 48 -6.37 11.39 21.12
N ASN A 49 -6.93 10.69 20.12
CA ASN A 49 -7.06 11.23 18.77
C ASN A 49 -8.21 10.56 18.01
N LYS A 50 -9.04 11.39 17.34
CA LYS A 50 -10.14 10.96 16.49
C LYS A 50 -10.12 11.64 15.10
N THR A 51 -8.95 12.08 14.66
CA THR A 51 -8.78 12.69 13.33
C THR A 51 -8.94 11.66 12.22
N GLN A 52 -9.10 12.14 10.99
CA GLN A 52 -9.20 11.29 9.81
C GLN A 52 -7.99 10.35 9.64
N ILE A 53 -6.80 10.73 10.12
CA ILE A 53 -5.61 9.85 10.10
C ILE A 53 -5.87 8.55 10.88
N ILE A 54 -6.57 8.63 12.01
CA ILE A 54 -6.93 7.46 12.82
C ILE A 54 -8.12 6.72 12.23
N ALA A 55 -9.10 7.47 11.72
CA ALA A 55 -10.36 6.93 11.20
C ALA A 55 -10.30 6.53 9.72
N GLU A 56 -9.12 6.57 9.08
CA GLU A 56 -8.96 6.18 7.70
C GLU A 56 -9.13 4.67 7.52
N ARG A 57 -10.22 4.24 6.85
CA ARG A 57 -10.55 2.83 6.58
C ARG A 57 -10.29 1.92 7.80
N PRO A 58 -10.93 2.15 8.96
CA PRO A 58 -10.56 1.48 10.22
C PRO A 58 -10.80 -0.04 10.16
N PHE A 59 -11.71 -0.50 9.30
CA PHE A 59 -11.92 -1.92 9.00
C PHE A 59 -10.72 -2.55 8.29
N TYR A 60 -9.85 -1.76 7.67
CA TYR A 60 -8.69 -2.22 6.88
C TYR A 60 -7.37 -1.77 7.51
N PHE A 61 -7.17 -0.46 7.70
CA PHE A 61 -5.96 0.12 8.29
C PHE A 61 -6.13 0.38 9.79
N ASN A 62 -6.10 -0.66 10.60
CA ASN A 62 -6.25 -0.57 12.05
C ASN A 62 -4.95 -0.94 12.80
N LEU A 63 -3.80 -0.57 12.24
CA LEU A 63 -2.50 -0.84 12.87
C LEU A 63 -2.02 0.40 13.63
N ILE A 64 -1.55 0.20 14.84
CA ILE A 64 -0.82 1.17 15.66
C ILE A 64 0.46 0.50 16.17
N VAL A 65 1.59 1.20 16.07
CA VAL A 65 2.91 0.63 16.43
C VAL A 65 3.63 1.62 17.35
N PRO A 66 3.60 1.38 18.67
CA PRO A 66 4.43 2.13 19.62
C PRO A 66 5.92 1.87 19.36
N ASP A 67 6.73 2.91 19.45
CA ASP A 67 8.18 2.80 19.36
C ASP A 67 8.70 1.96 20.55
N PRO A 68 9.60 0.99 20.30
CA PRO A 68 10.08 0.10 21.36
C PRO A 68 11.06 0.75 22.35
N VAL A 69 11.54 1.95 22.06
CA VAL A 69 12.54 2.66 22.88
C VAL A 69 12.00 3.98 23.43
N ASP A 70 11.14 4.66 22.66
CA ASP A 70 10.63 6.00 22.98
C ASP A 70 9.10 5.97 23.18
N THR A 71 8.66 6.13 24.42
CA THR A 71 7.22 6.14 24.80
C THR A 71 6.44 7.31 24.21
N SER A 72 7.11 8.37 23.77
CA SER A 72 6.46 9.51 23.12
C SER A 72 6.19 9.27 21.64
N ARG A 73 6.90 8.32 21.02
CA ARG A 73 6.79 8.05 19.59
C ARG A 73 5.85 6.88 19.30
N VAL A 74 4.87 7.15 18.43
CA VAL A 74 3.86 6.16 18.01
C VAL A 74 3.63 6.30 16.52
N TYR A 75 3.67 5.19 15.80
CA TYR A 75 3.44 5.15 14.35
C TYR A 75 2.02 4.65 14.04
N LYS A 76 1.40 5.25 13.05
CA LYS A 76 0.13 4.83 12.47
C LYS A 76 0.33 4.49 11.00
N PRO A 77 0.62 3.21 10.68
CA PRO A 77 0.56 2.70 9.32
C PRO A 77 -0.88 2.73 8.79
N GLY A 78 -1.03 3.07 7.53
CA GLY A 78 -2.30 3.18 6.83
C GLY A 78 -2.03 3.37 5.35
N LEU A 79 -2.84 4.16 4.64
CA LEU A 79 -2.52 4.55 3.26
C LEU A 79 -1.11 5.17 3.19
N TYR A 80 -0.78 6.00 4.19
CA TYR A 80 0.56 6.52 4.40
C TYR A 80 1.04 6.22 5.81
N LEU A 81 2.35 6.26 6.01
CA LEU A 81 2.90 6.18 7.36
C LEU A 81 2.81 7.54 8.04
N ASN A 82 2.19 7.55 9.21
CA ASN A 82 2.11 8.72 10.07
C ASN A 82 2.83 8.46 11.39
N VAL A 83 3.41 9.50 11.98
CA VAL A 83 4.10 9.44 13.28
C VAL A 83 3.56 10.49 14.22
N SER A 84 3.41 10.11 15.47
CA SER A 84 3.23 10.98 16.63
C SER A 84 4.53 11.03 17.42
N GLU A 85 4.87 12.20 17.96
CA GLU A 85 6.01 12.43 18.86
C GLU A 85 5.55 12.97 20.22
N ASP A 86 4.23 12.88 20.50
CA ASP A 86 3.57 13.33 21.74
C ASP A 86 2.69 12.23 22.36
N GLY A 87 3.05 10.98 22.13
CA GLY A 87 2.41 9.81 22.71
C GLY A 87 1.04 9.49 22.08
N GLY A 88 0.81 9.85 20.83
CA GLY A 88 -0.41 9.53 20.08
C GLY A 88 -1.43 10.65 20.01
N ARG A 89 -1.12 11.86 20.47
CA ARG A 89 -2.08 12.97 20.49
C ARG A 89 -2.17 13.67 19.14
N LYS A 90 -1.05 13.89 18.46
CA LYS A 90 -0.99 14.50 17.12
C LYS A 90 -0.16 13.63 16.20
N PHE A 91 -0.61 13.50 14.96
CA PHE A 91 0.09 12.74 13.92
C PHE A 91 0.47 13.65 12.75
N ARG A 92 1.61 13.36 12.15
CA ARG A 92 2.07 13.94 10.88
C ARG A 92 2.55 12.85 9.93
N GLY A 93 2.42 13.06 8.62
CA GLY A 93 2.95 12.14 7.62
C GLY A 93 4.48 12.11 7.63
N THR A 94 5.06 10.93 7.45
CA THR A 94 6.51 10.75 7.29
C THR A 94 6.92 10.46 5.85
N SER A 95 6.06 9.82 5.08
CA SER A 95 6.40 9.21 3.79
C SER A 95 6.34 10.12 2.56
N PHE A 96 6.00 11.40 2.72
CA PHE A 96 5.93 12.34 1.59
C PHE A 96 7.27 12.93 1.17
N ALA A 97 8.31 12.79 1.98
CA ALA A 97 9.64 13.28 1.63
C ALA A 97 10.30 12.38 0.58
N GLY A 98 9.93 12.58 -0.69
CA GLY A 98 10.66 12.01 -1.82
C GLY A 98 10.04 10.85 -2.60
N GLY A 99 8.79 10.46 -2.36
CA GLY A 99 8.10 9.44 -3.19
C GLY A 99 8.74 8.05 -3.21
N ALA A 100 9.55 7.73 -2.20
CA ALA A 100 10.41 6.55 -2.21
C ALA A 100 9.77 5.27 -1.70
N ILE A 101 8.53 5.31 -1.18
CA ILE A 101 7.82 4.15 -0.66
C ILE A 101 6.41 4.08 -1.22
N HIS A 102 6.02 2.87 -1.60
CA HIS A 102 4.66 2.58 -2.04
C HIS A 102 3.67 2.79 -0.88
N PRO A 103 2.47 3.33 -1.13
CA PRO A 103 1.43 3.43 -0.09
C PRO A 103 0.92 2.06 0.38
N ASP A 104 -0.12 2.08 1.20
CA ASP A 104 -0.81 0.91 1.74
C ASP A 104 0.09 0.06 2.65
N PHE A 105 0.34 0.62 3.84
CA PHE A 105 1.18 -0.02 4.86
C PHE A 105 0.39 -1.09 5.63
N HIS A 106 0.81 -2.35 5.52
CA HIS A 106 0.23 -3.49 6.20
C HIS A 106 1.06 -4.02 7.36
N ALA A 107 2.35 -3.70 7.38
CA ALA A 107 3.26 -4.11 8.45
C ALA A 107 4.30 -3.03 8.72
N LEU A 108 4.65 -2.88 9.97
CA LEU A 108 5.77 -2.05 10.42
C LEU A 108 6.46 -2.75 11.59
N TRP A 109 7.76 -2.96 11.46
CA TRP A 109 8.62 -3.45 12.54
C TRP A 109 9.70 -2.41 12.82
N ILE A 110 10.01 -2.23 14.10
CA ILE A 110 11.01 -1.28 14.61
C ILE A 110 11.99 -2.04 15.49
N SER A 111 13.28 -1.78 15.29
CA SER A 111 14.33 -2.43 16.07
C SER A 111 14.33 -1.96 17.53
N GLU A 112 14.31 -2.88 18.48
CA GLU A 112 14.44 -2.59 19.91
C GLU A 112 15.85 -2.12 20.30
N LYS A 113 16.86 -2.46 19.48
CA LYS A 113 18.26 -2.07 19.73
C LYS A 113 18.59 -0.68 19.21
N ASP A 114 17.95 -0.28 18.11
CA ASP A 114 18.13 1.02 17.48
C ASP A 114 16.87 1.34 16.67
N ASN A 115 15.99 2.13 17.25
CA ASN A 115 14.68 2.45 16.67
C ASN A 115 14.72 3.31 15.38
N ARG A 116 15.91 3.70 14.93
CA ARG A 116 16.10 4.27 13.59
C ARG A 116 15.86 3.22 12.50
N TYR A 117 16.19 1.94 12.82
CA TYR A 117 16.03 0.83 11.89
C TYR A 117 14.61 0.29 11.91
N MET A 118 13.97 0.36 10.75
CA MET A 118 12.59 -0.05 10.57
C MET A 118 12.43 -0.86 9.29
N TYR A 119 11.52 -1.82 9.31
CA TYR A 119 11.05 -2.52 8.11
C TYR A 119 9.56 -2.26 7.92
N ALA A 120 9.17 -1.93 6.69
CA ALA A 120 7.78 -1.76 6.30
C ALA A 120 7.40 -2.76 5.22
N GLY A 121 6.22 -3.35 5.36
CA GLY A 121 5.53 -4.10 4.31
C GLY A 121 4.38 -3.28 3.77
N THR A 122 4.38 -3.06 2.47
CA THR A 122 3.35 -2.32 1.74
C THR A 122 2.90 -3.13 0.53
N ASP A 123 1.90 -2.66 -0.21
CA ASP A 123 1.47 -3.30 -1.46
C ASP A 123 2.55 -3.27 -2.55
N GLY A 124 3.54 -2.38 -2.43
CA GLY A 124 4.74 -2.37 -3.28
C GLY A 124 5.87 -3.27 -2.82
N GLY A 125 5.72 -4.01 -1.71
CA GLY A 125 6.74 -4.92 -1.19
C GLY A 125 7.37 -4.48 0.13
N VAL A 126 8.62 -4.89 0.36
CA VAL A 126 9.35 -4.66 1.61
C VAL A 126 10.34 -3.52 1.47
N TYR A 127 10.35 -2.65 2.48
CA TYR A 127 11.22 -1.49 2.55
C TYR A 127 11.98 -1.46 3.89
N VAL A 128 13.15 -0.83 3.89
CA VAL A 128 13.94 -0.57 5.10
C VAL A 128 14.25 0.92 5.23
N SER A 129 14.13 1.43 6.44
CA SER A 129 14.57 2.76 6.86
C SER A 129 15.64 2.64 7.94
N ASN A 130 16.52 3.65 8.04
CA ASN A 130 17.51 3.82 9.10
C ASN A 130 17.48 5.24 9.71
N ASP A 131 16.38 5.96 9.51
CA ASP A 131 16.19 7.35 9.92
C ASP A 131 14.74 7.63 10.39
N TYR A 132 14.19 6.71 11.18
CA TYR A 132 12.83 6.80 11.76
C TYR A 132 11.71 6.89 10.71
N GLY A 133 11.92 6.30 9.52
CA GLY A 133 10.94 6.33 8.44
C GLY A 133 10.92 7.62 7.63
N SER A 134 11.96 8.47 7.75
CA SER A 134 12.09 9.68 6.93
C SER A 134 12.49 9.37 5.50
N SER A 135 13.29 8.32 5.29
CA SER A 135 13.62 7.79 3.96
C SER A 135 13.53 6.27 3.95
N TRP A 136 13.32 5.70 2.74
CA TRP A 136 13.10 4.28 2.56
C TRP A 136 13.87 3.73 1.37
N ARG A 137 14.42 2.51 1.53
CA ARG A 137 15.05 1.74 0.47
C ARG A 137 14.24 0.47 0.21
N HIS A 138 13.82 0.30 -1.03
CA HIS A 138 13.03 -0.85 -1.48
C HIS A 138 13.91 -2.09 -1.67
N PHE A 139 13.44 -3.25 -1.22
CA PHE A 139 14.02 -4.56 -1.52
C PHE A 139 13.53 -5.07 -2.88
N ARG A 140 14.20 -4.66 -3.96
CA ARG A 140 13.80 -5.01 -5.34
C ARG A 140 14.19 -6.42 -5.80
N ASN A 141 14.82 -7.20 -4.93
CA ASN A 141 15.31 -8.54 -5.23
C ASN A 141 14.42 -9.67 -4.69
N LEU A 142 13.24 -9.36 -4.21
CA LEU A 142 12.24 -10.35 -3.82
C LEU A 142 11.45 -10.77 -5.05
N PRO A 143 11.48 -12.07 -5.46
CA PRO A 143 10.81 -12.56 -6.66
C PRO A 143 9.33 -12.87 -6.36
N VAL A 144 8.58 -11.88 -5.94
CA VAL A 144 7.17 -12.01 -5.58
C VAL A 144 6.34 -10.96 -6.31
N ALA A 145 5.19 -11.38 -6.83
CA ALA A 145 4.22 -10.51 -7.49
C ALA A 145 2.83 -11.15 -7.43
N GLN A 146 1.79 -10.33 -7.38
CA GLN A 146 0.40 -10.79 -7.36
C GLN A 146 -0.27 -10.42 -8.68
N PHE A 147 -0.34 -11.36 -9.61
CA PHE A 147 -1.04 -11.19 -10.87
C PHE A 147 -2.54 -11.47 -10.73
N TYR A 148 -3.37 -10.57 -11.26
CA TYR A 148 -4.79 -10.83 -11.44
C TYR A 148 -5.08 -11.74 -12.64
N LYS A 149 -4.43 -11.47 -13.76
CA LYS A 149 -4.57 -12.23 -15.00
C LYS A 149 -3.25 -12.29 -15.73
N VAL A 150 -3.07 -13.33 -16.55
CA VAL A 150 -1.89 -13.55 -17.38
C VAL A 150 -2.31 -13.87 -18.81
N SER A 151 -1.60 -13.33 -19.77
CA SER A 151 -1.69 -13.67 -21.20
C SER A 151 -0.32 -13.83 -21.82
N VAL A 152 -0.26 -14.33 -23.03
CA VAL A 152 0.98 -14.50 -23.78
C VAL A 152 0.79 -14.05 -25.22
N ASP A 153 1.89 -13.62 -25.87
CA ASP A 153 1.97 -13.53 -27.32
C ASP A 153 2.53 -14.84 -27.91
N MET A 154 2.69 -14.87 -29.24
CA MET A 154 3.18 -16.04 -29.97
C MET A 154 4.58 -15.82 -30.53
N GLU A 155 5.34 -14.85 -30.01
CA GLU A 155 6.73 -14.62 -30.41
C GLU A 155 7.67 -15.76 -29.97
N LYS A 156 8.93 -15.71 -30.36
CA LYS A 156 9.92 -16.73 -29.99
C LYS A 156 11.22 -16.06 -29.49
N PRO A 157 11.49 -16.05 -28.17
CA PRO A 157 10.64 -16.59 -27.12
C PRO A 157 9.35 -15.78 -26.96
N TYR A 158 8.24 -16.43 -26.57
CA TYR A 158 7.01 -15.70 -26.28
C TYR A 158 7.17 -14.80 -25.06
N ASN A 159 6.41 -13.72 -25.01
CA ASN A 159 6.34 -12.86 -23.84
C ASN A 159 5.11 -13.20 -22.99
N VAL A 160 5.26 -13.02 -21.70
CA VAL A 160 4.19 -13.13 -20.69
C VAL A 160 3.75 -11.72 -20.32
N TYR A 161 2.46 -11.50 -20.28
CA TYR A 161 1.83 -10.22 -19.94
C TYR A 161 0.89 -10.41 -18.76
N GLY A 162 0.79 -9.42 -17.87
CA GLY A 162 -0.18 -9.48 -16.80
C GLY A 162 -0.30 -8.19 -16.03
N GLY A 163 -1.48 -8.01 -15.44
CA GLY A 163 -1.76 -6.93 -14.52
C GLY A 163 -1.61 -7.37 -13.08
N LEU A 164 -1.03 -6.52 -12.26
CA LEU A 164 -0.77 -6.75 -10.85
C LEU A 164 -1.67 -5.88 -9.98
N GLN A 165 -2.07 -6.40 -8.84
CA GLN A 165 -2.72 -5.58 -7.83
C GLN A 165 -1.79 -4.45 -7.41
N ASP A 166 -2.29 -3.21 -7.47
CA ASP A 166 -1.63 -1.96 -7.04
C ASP A 166 -0.29 -1.62 -7.72
N ASN A 167 0.17 -2.48 -8.64
CA ASN A 167 1.51 -2.38 -9.22
C ASN A 167 1.51 -2.39 -10.77
N GLY A 168 0.46 -1.89 -11.39
CA GLY A 168 0.39 -1.68 -12.83
C GLY A 168 0.30 -2.96 -13.66
N SER A 169 0.69 -2.85 -14.92
CA SER A 169 0.68 -3.94 -15.89
C SER A 169 2.07 -4.13 -16.48
N TRP A 170 2.48 -5.37 -16.63
CA TRP A 170 3.86 -5.73 -16.98
C TRP A 170 3.95 -6.78 -18.05
N SER A 171 5.12 -6.83 -18.73
CA SER A 171 5.50 -7.98 -19.55
C SER A 171 6.99 -8.32 -19.40
N ALA A 172 7.29 -9.58 -19.65
CA ALA A 172 8.68 -10.07 -19.79
C ALA A 172 8.72 -11.23 -20.77
N PRO A 173 9.88 -11.49 -21.42
CA PRO A 173 10.05 -12.69 -22.24
C PRO A 173 9.97 -13.94 -21.37
N SER A 174 9.46 -15.04 -21.92
CA SER A 174 9.41 -16.35 -21.23
C SER A 174 10.80 -16.95 -20.99
N ARG A 175 11.80 -16.44 -21.69
CA ARG A 175 13.19 -16.86 -21.58
C ARG A 175 14.14 -15.72 -21.92
N SER A 176 15.19 -15.55 -21.12
CA SER A 176 16.31 -14.64 -21.37
C SER A 176 17.63 -15.35 -21.13
N TYR A 177 18.70 -14.92 -21.82
CA TYR A 177 20.04 -15.45 -21.57
C TYR A 177 20.49 -15.13 -20.14
N GLY A 178 20.86 -16.15 -19.39
CA GLY A 178 21.21 -16.01 -17.97
C GLY A 178 20.02 -15.91 -17.02
N GLY A 179 18.79 -16.19 -17.49
CA GLY A 179 17.55 -16.14 -16.73
C GLY A 179 16.85 -14.77 -16.79
N ILE A 180 15.58 -14.74 -16.43
CA ILE A 180 14.77 -13.52 -16.38
C ILE A 180 15.24 -12.65 -15.20
N ARG A 181 15.47 -11.37 -15.46
CA ARG A 181 15.90 -10.37 -14.48
C ARG A 181 15.00 -9.14 -14.50
N ASN A 182 15.14 -8.25 -13.52
CA ASN A 182 14.30 -7.05 -13.40
C ASN A 182 14.31 -6.17 -14.65
N HIS A 183 15.43 -6.08 -15.35
CA HIS A 183 15.54 -5.28 -16.58
C HIS A 183 14.85 -5.92 -17.80
N ASP A 184 14.46 -7.18 -17.73
CA ASP A 184 13.67 -7.86 -18.77
C ASP A 184 12.18 -7.50 -18.67
N TRP A 185 11.73 -6.94 -17.54
CA TRP A 185 10.36 -6.53 -17.32
C TRP A 185 10.11 -5.13 -17.85
N GLN A 186 9.03 -4.98 -18.59
CA GLN A 186 8.55 -3.71 -19.12
C GLN A 186 7.18 -3.39 -18.50
N GLU A 187 7.03 -2.18 -17.97
CA GLU A 187 5.79 -1.67 -17.38
C GLU A 187 4.94 -0.94 -18.43
N PHE A 188 3.58 -1.08 -18.29
CA PHE A 188 2.58 -0.44 -19.17
C PHE A 188 1.57 0.27 -18.32
N GLY A 189 1.30 0.90 -17.65
CA GLY A 189 0.19 1.46 -16.89
C GLY A 189 0.46 1.47 -15.41
N ILE A 190 -0.42 2.07 -14.69
CA ILE A 190 -0.34 2.33 -13.26
C ILE A 190 -1.57 1.81 -12.52
N GLY A 191 -1.56 1.83 -11.19
CA GLY A 191 -2.69 1.40 -10.35
C GLY A 191 -2.90 -0.11 -10.39
N ASP A 192 -4.14 -0.55 -10.23
CA ASP A 192 -4.50 -1.97 -10.40
C ASP A 192 -4.46 -2.35 -11.88
N GLY A 193 -3.50 -3.16 -12.27
CA GLY A 193 -3.45 -3.76 -13.60
C GLY A 193 -4.32 -5.02 -13.66
N PHE A 194 -5.16 -5.15 -14.68
CA PHE A 194 -6.03 -6.31 -14.86
C PHE A 194 -5.63 -7.13 -16.09
N SER A 195 -6.38 -6.98 -17.17
CA SER A 195 -6.12 -7.69 -18.41
C SER A 195 -5.08 -6.95 -19.24
N VAL A 196 -4.12 -7.68 -19.78
CA VAL A 196 -3.14 -7.17 -20.74
C VAL A 196 -3.13 -8.10 -21.94
N HIS A 197 -3.25 -7.57 -23.12
CA HIS A 197 -3.27 -8.33 -24.38
C HIS A 197 -2.46 -7.62 -25.45
N THR A 198 -1.82 -8.38 -26.30
CA THR A 198 -1.19 -7.85 -27.51
C THR A 198 -2.15 -7.85 -28.69
N ASP A 199 -1.92 -6.97 -29.63
CA ASP A 199 -2.54 -7.07 -30.94
C ASP A 199 -2.09 -8.36 -31.65
N LYS A 200 -3.00 -8.99 -32.38
CA LYS A 200 -2.73 -10.27 -33.04
C LYS A 200 -1.83 -10.13 -34.29
N GLU A 201 -1.85 -8.96 -34.92
CA GLU A 201 -1.09 -8.67 -36.14
C GLU A 201 0.21 -7.93 -35.83
N ASP A 202 0.26 -7.12 -34.78
CA ASP A 202 1.43 -6.37 -34.34
C ASP A 202 1.66 -6.49 -32.82
N HIS A 203 2.48 -7.42 -32.40
CA HIS A 203 2.81 -7.66 -31.00
C HIS A 203 3.53 -6.50 -30.28
N ASN A 204 3.88 -5.42 -31.00
CA ASN A 204 4.34 -4.19 -30.37
C ASN A 204 3.20 -3.36 -29.80
N ILE A 205 1.99 -3.59 -30.25
CA ILE A 205 0.79 -2.92 -29.71
C ILE A 205 0.25 -3.73 -28.56
N VAL A 206 0.22 -3.13 -27.38
CA VAL A 206 -0.25 -3.74 -26.14
C VAL A 206 -1.46 -2.97 -25.63
N TYR A 207 -2.54 -3.69 -25.35
CA TYR A 207 -3.74 -3.18 -24.71
C TYR A 207 -3.73 -3.59 -23.24
N TRP A 208 -3.96 -2.65 -22.36
CA TRP A 208 -3.99 -2.90 -20.93
C TRP A 208 -5.18 -2.22 -20.27
N GLN A 209 -5.60 -2.78 -19.15
CA GLN A 209 -6.73 -2.31 -18.35
C GLN A 209 -6.27 -1.96 -16.96
N MET A 210 -6.82 -0.87 -16.40
CA MET A 210 -6.72 -0.55 -14.98
C MET A 210 -8.11 -0.33 -14.36
N GLN A 211 -8.15 -0.14 -13.04
CA GLN A 211 -9.39 0.06 -12.30
C GLN A 211 -10.22 1.23 -12.87
N GLY A 212 -11.53 1.20 -12.59
CA GLY A 212 -12.45 2.24 -13.05
C GLY A 212 -12.77 2.18 -14.54
N GLY A 213 -12.48 1.06 -15.23
CA GLY A 213 -12.76 0.88 -16.65
C GLY A 213 -11.85 1.69 -17.56
N LEU A 214 -10.70 2.08 -17.09
CA LEU A 214 -9.69 2.72 -17.92
C LEU A 214 -8.96 1.68 -18.76
N PHE A 215 -8.86 1.97 -20.06
CA PHE A 215 -8.15 1.16 -21.02
C PHE A 215 -7.08 1.99 -21.72
N GLY A 216 -5.92 1.42 -21.83
CA GLY A 216 -4.82 2.03 -22.55
C GLY A 216 -4.28 1.15 -23.67
N GLN A 217 -3.62 1.78 -24.60
CA GLN A 217 -2.83 1.18 -25.64
C GLN A 217 -1.41 1.73 -25.57
N THR A 218 -0.42 0.85 -25.62
CA THR A 218 1.00 1.21 -25.67
C THR A 218 1.63 0.62 -26.93
N ASP A 219 2.39 1.44 -27.65
CA ASP A 219 3.31 0.96 -28.69
C ASP A 219 4.70 0.81 -28.07
N LYS A 220 5.18 -0.43 -27.92
CA LYS A 220 6.46 -0.76 -27.29
C LYS A 220 7.67 -0.13 -27.99
N ARG A 221 7.59 0.10 -29.32
CA ARG A 221 8.69 0.68 -30.11
C ARG A 221 8.99 2.12 -29.74
N TYR A 222 7.96 2.87 -29.40
CA TYR A 222 8.05 4.31 -29.14
C TYR A 222 7.75 4.65 -27.70
N GLN A 223 7.41 3.65 -26.85
CA GLN A 223 6.91 3.82 -25.49
C GLN A 223 5.77 4.85 -25.42
N SER A 224 5.02 4.98 -26.52
CA SER A 224 3.89 5.89 -26.60
C SER A 224 2.65 5.23 -26.02
N MET A 225 1.96 5.95 -25.16
CA MET A 225 0.75 5.49 -24.50
C MET A 225 -0.41 6.42 -24.81
N ARG A 226 -1.59 5.83 -25.08
CA ARG A 226 -2.84 6.57 -25.21
C ARG A 226 -3.96 5.85 -24.47
N LEU A 227 -4.86 6.61 -23.88
CA LEU A 227 -6.12 6.08 -23.35
C LEU A 227 -7.08 5.84 -24.49
N ILE A 228 -7.75 4.69 -24.47
CA ILE A 228 -8.74 4.26 -25.47
C ILE A 228 -10.08 3.92 -24.82
N ALA A 229 -10.25 4.26 -23.53
CA ALA A 229 -11.49 4.04 -22.81
C ALA A 229 -12.67 4.74 -23.52
N PRO A 230 -13.87 4.14 -23.54
CA PRO A 230 -15.06 4.80 -24.03
C PRO A 230 -15.32 6.10 -23.26
N MET A 231 -15.66 7.16 -23.97
CA MET A 231 -16.00 8.44 -23.35
C MET A 231 -17.52 8.58 -23.21
N GLU A 232 -17.94 9.24 -22.14
CA GLU A 232 -19.35 9.61 -21.96
C GLU A 232 -19.73 10.65 -23.03
N THR A 233 -20.83 10.38 -23.72
CA THR A 233 -21.41 11.28 -24.71
C THR A 233 -22.89 11.47 -24.40
N ALA A 234 -23.53 12.42 -25.07
CA ALA A 234 -24.98 12.59 -24.97
C ALA A 234 -25.77 11.32 -25.41
N GLU A 235 -25.19 10.50 -26.28
CA GLU A 235 -25.81 9.26 -26.78
C GLU A 235 -25.53 8.07 -25.83
N THR A 236 -24.30 7.94 -25.31
CA THR A 236 -23.94 6.83 -24.44
C THR A 236 -24.43 7.04 -23.01
N GLY A 237 -24.69 8.28 -22.63
CA GLY A 237 -25.03 8.61 -21.25
C GLY A 237 -23.86 8.34 -20.28
N LYS A 238 -24.20 8.17 -19.01
CA LYS A 238 -23.23 7.91 -17.96
C LYS A 238 -22.77 6.45 -17.99
N LEU A 239 -21.49 6.23 -18.27
CA LEU A 239 -20.88 4.91 -18.29
C LEU A 239 -20.58 4.43 -16.86
N ARG A 240 -20.88 3.18 -16.57
CA ARG A 240 -20.54 2.51 -15.32
C ARG A 240 -19.72 1.27 -15.63
N PHE A 241 -18.52 1.21 -15.10
CA PHE A 241 -17.65 0.05 -15.21
C PHE A 241 -17.62 -0.65 -13.87
N ASN A 242 -17.95 -1.94 -13.89
CA ASN A 242 -17.67 -2.85 -12.78
C ASN A 242 -16.36 -3.58 -13.12
N TRP A 243 -15.42 -3.47 -12.28
CA TRP A 243 -14.09 -4.11 -12.39
C TRP A 243 -13.95 -5.30 -11.45
#